data_0a77f567cf51d38caea2a80e4d6c9735
#
_entry.id   0a77f567cf51d38caea2a80e4d6c9735
#
_cell.length_a   1.000
_cell.length_b   1.000
_cell.length_c   1.000
_cell.angle_alpha   90.00
_cell.angle_beta   90.00
_cell.angle_gamma   90.00
#
_symmetry.space_group_name_H-M   'P 1'
#
loop_
_entity.id
_entity.type
_entity.pdbx_description
1 polymer ?
#
loop_
_entity_poly.entity_id
_entity_poly.type
_entity_poly.pdbx_seq_one_letter_code
_entity_poly.pdbx_strand_id
1 'polypeptide(L)'
;YMGDGVLVYFGYPQAHEDDAEQAVRAGLELVAAVRGLKTRAPLQTRVGMATGLVVVGDLIGSGEAQERGIVGETPNLAARLQSVAEPNSVVIAESTRRLVGNLFELEDLGAQDLKGMVAPVRAWVALRPSSVESRFEALHASGVTELVGREEELELLLRRWSKAKSGEGQVVLLSGEPGIGKSRLTVALQE
;
A
#
# COMPACT_ATOMS: atom_id res chain seq x y z
N TYR A 1 -12.37 -18.28 0.16
CA TYR A 1 -11.84 -18.95 -1.04
C TYR A 1 -12.85 -18.86 -2.17
N MET A 2 -12.38 -18.58 -3.38
CA MET A 2 -13.24 -18.51 -4.58
C MET A 2 -12.66 -19.46 -5.65
N GLY A 3 -13.02 -20.75 -5.55
CA GLY A 3 -12.43 -21.79 -6.39
C GLY A 3 -10.95 -21.99 -6.09
N ASP A 4 -10.08 -21.72 -7.06
CA ASP A 4 -8.62 -21.74 -6.96
C ASP A 4 -8.01 -20.38 -6.54
N GLY A 5 -8.86 -19.39 -6.23
CA GLY A 5 -8.47 -18.05 -5.83
C GLY A 5 -8.66 -17.79 -4.33
N VAL A 6 -7.89 -16.83 -3.81
CA VAL A 6 -7.99 -16.32 -2.45
C VAL A 6 -8.22 -14.81 -2.53
N LEU A 7 -9.21 -14.32 -1.81
CA LEU A 7 -9.46 -12.89 -1.66
C LEU A 7 -9.04 -12.46 -0.25
N VAL A 8 -8.18 -11.46 -0.19
CA VAL A 8 -7.62 -10.93 1.05
C VAL A 8 -7.93 -9.44 1.16
N TYR A 9 -8.31 -9.01 2.34
CA TYR A 9 -8.64 -7.62 2.64
C TYR A 9 -7.63 -7.03 3.60
N PHE A 10 -7.10 -5.87 3.26
CA PHE A 10 -6.29 -5.02 4.11
C PHE A 10 -7.13 -3.81 4.52
N GLY A 11 -6.98 -3.34 5.76
CA GLY A 11 -7.77 -2.23 6.27
C GLY A 11 -9.16 -2.60 6.81
N TYR A 12 -9.41 -3.89 7.05
CA TYR A 12 -10.61 -4.36 7.70
C TYR A 12 -10.27 -5.43 8.76
N PRO A 13 -10.89 -5.39 9.96
CA PRO A 13 -11.93 -4.44 10.43
C PRO A 13 -11.40 -3.06 10.82
N GLN A 14 -10.11 -2.87 10.88
CA GLN A 14 -9.45 -1.61 11.23
C GLN A 14 -8.52 -1.18 10.10
N ALA A 15 -8.69 0.06 9.65
CA ALA A 15 -7.84 0.65 8.62
C ALA A 15 -6.57 1.27 9.22
N HIS A 16 -5.44 1.09 8.50
CA HIS A 16 -4.15 1.67 8.84
C HIS A 16 -3.63 2.47 7.64
N GLU A 17 -2.73 3.40 7.90
CA GLU A 17 -2.17 4.26 6.83
C GLU A 17 -1.34 3.48 5.80
N ASP A 18 -0.80 2.33 6.17
CA ASP A 18 0.10 1.49 5.36
C ASP A 18 -0.59 0.27 4.73
N ASP A 19 -1.91 0.15 4.82
CA ASP A 19 -2.64 -1.03 4.30
C ASP A 19 -2.36 -1.30 2.82
N ALA A 20 -2.30 -0.27 1.99
CA ALA A 20 -1.99 -0.41 0.57
C ALA A 20 -0.55 -0.89 0.34
N GLU A 21 0.41 -0.40 1.13
CA GLU A 21 1.80 -0.84 1.11
C GLU A 21 1.91 -2.30 1.54
N GLN A 22 1.30 -2.67 2.66
CA GLN A 22 1.30 -4.04 3.18
C GLN A 22 0.67 -5.02 2.18
N ALA A 23 -0.41 -4.62 1.51
CA ALA A 23 -1.03 -5.42 0.46
C ALA A 23 -0.06 -5.70 -0.69
N VAL A 24 0.65 -4.68 -1.20
CA VAL A 24 1.59 -4.85 -2.32
C VAL A 24 2.80 -5.69 -1.90
N ARG A 25 3.34 -5.48 -0.69
CA ARG A 25 4.43 -6.31 -0.15
C ARG A 25 4.00 -7.78 -0.06
N ALA A 26 2.85 -8.05 0.55
CA ALA A 26 2.31 -9.39 0.67
C ALA A 26 2.10 -10.07 -0.69
N GLY A 27 1.62 -9.33 -1.69
CA GLY A 27 1.48 -9.86 -3.06
C GLY A 27 2.80 -10.22 -3.72
N LEU A 28 3.82 -9.38 -3.59
CA LEU A 28 5.16 -9.66 -4.11
C LEU A 28 5.79 -10.87 -3.40
N GLU A 29 5.66 -10.95 -2.08
CA GLU A 29 6.14 -12.08 -1.28
C GLU A 29 5.41 -13.37 -1.64
N LEU A 30 4.08 -13.33 -1.82
CA LEU A 30 3.29 -14.48 -2.25
C LEU A 30 3.78 -15.02 -3.60
N VAL A 31 3.96 -14.15 -4.58
CA VAL A 31 4.47 -14.53 -5.91
C VAL A 31 5.86 -15.18 -5.79
N ALA A 32 6.74 -14.59 -4.99
CA ALA A 32 8.08 -15.14 -4.76
C ALA A 32 8.03 -16.50 -4.05
N ALA A 33 7.20 -16.64 -3.03
CA ALA A 33 7.01 -17.89 -2.29
C ALA A 33 6.47 -19.03 -3.17
N VAL A 34 5.43 -18.75 -3.96
CA VAL A 34 4.83 -19.76 -4.88
C VAL A 34 5.85 -20.22 -5.92
N ARG A 35 6.63 -19.30 -6.50
CA ARG A 35 7.72 -19.64 -7.43
C ARG A 35 8.81 -20.52 -6.80
N GLY A 36 9.04 -20.36 -5.49
CA GLY A 36 10.02 -21.16 -4.75
C GLY A 36 9.55 -22.57 -4.38
N LEU A 37 8.28 -22.89 -4.54
CA LEU A 37 7.73 -24.21 -4.19
C LEU A 37 8.26 -25.29 -5.13
N LYS A 38 8.79 -26.37 -4.55
CA LYS A 38 9.21 -27.57 -5.28
C LYS A 38 8.02 -28.48 -5.52
N THR A 39 7.35 -28.29 -6.65
CA THR A 39 6.17 -29.08 -7.07
C THR A 39 6.46 -29.87 -8.35
N ARG A 40 5.63 -30.88 -8.65
CA ARG A 40 5.79 -31.69 -9.87
C ARG A 40 5.62 -30.87 -11.17
N ALA A 41 4.76 -29.86 -11.13
CA ALA A 41 4.59 -28.88 -12.21
C ALA A 41 4.81 -27.49 -11.63
N PRO A 42 5.45 -26.56 -12.34
CA PRO A 42 5.62 -25.19 -11.89
C PRO A 42 4.27 -24.54 -11.59
N LEU A 43 4.11 -24.02 -10.36
CA LEU A 43 2.93 -23.25 -10.00
C LEU A 43 3.12 -21.81 -10.45
N GLN A 44 2.03 -21.21 -10.89
CA GLN A 44 1.98 -19.82 -11.31
C GLN A 44 0.88 -19.10 -10.53
N THR A 45 1.18 -17.89 -10.08
CA THR A 45 0.26 -17.05 -9.34
C THR A 45 0.06 -15.73 -10.08
N ARG A 46 -1.17 -15.22 -10.04
CA ARG A 46 -1.51 -13.87 -10.53
C ARG A 46 -2.19 -13.12 -9.42
N VAL A 47 -1.75 -11.90 -9.17
CA VAL A 47 -2.30 -11.06 -8.11
C VAL A 47 -2.85 -9.78 -8.72
N GLY A 48 -4.12 -9.49 -8.42
CA GLY A 48 -4.76 -8.23 -8.76
C GLY A 48 -5.15 -7.48 -7.49
N MET A 49 -4.86 -6.18 -7.42
CA MET A 49 -5.14 -5.36 -6.25
C MET A 49 -5.88 -4.09 -6.63
N ALA A 50 -6.87 -3.74 -5.85
CA ALA A 50 -7.60 -2.48 -5.95
C ALA A 50 -7.89 -1.94 -4.56
N THR A 51 -7.85 -0.63 -4.43
CA THR A 51 -8.21 0.07 -3.18
C THR A 51 -9.43 0.94 -3.43
N GLY A 52 -10.42 0.85 -2.55
CA GLY A 52 -11.65 1.62 -2.67
C GLY A 52 -12.68 1.19 -1.63
N LEU A 53 -13.86 1.78 -1.72
CA LEU A 53 -14.97 1.47 -0.83
C LEU A 53 -15.51 0.06 -1.11
N VAL A 54 -15.84 -0.63 -0.04
CA VAL A 54 -16.52 -1.94 -0.07
C VAL A 54 -17.68 -1.93 0.91
N VAL A 55 -18.70 -2.73 0.64
CA VAL A 55 -19.80 -2.98 1.56
C VAL A 55 -19.57 -4.33 2.21
N VAL A 56 -19.45 -4.32 3.54
CA VAL A 56 -19.33 -5.54 4.33
C VAL A 56 -20.73 -5.93 4.80
N GLY A 57 -21.23 -7.04 4.28
CA GLY A 57 -22.52 -7.59 4.68
C GLY A 57 -22.43 -8.52 5.90
N ASP A 58 -23.57 -9.05 6.29
CA ASP A 58 -23.65 -10.06 7.35
C ASP A 58 -22.96 -11.36 6.93
N LEU A 59 -22.66 -12.21 7.94
CA LEU A 59 -22.08 -13.51 7.71
C LEU A 59 -22.99 -14.38 6.84
N ILE A 60 -22.49 -14.82 5.69
CA ILE A 60 -23.19 -15.74 4.77
C ILE A 60 -22.60 -17.12 5.00
N GLY A 61 -23.46 -18.11 5.27
CA GLY A 61 -23.05 -19.49 5.50
C GLY A 61 -23.42 -20.00 6.89
N SER A 62 -23.12 -21.25 7.18
CA SER A 62 -23.35 -21.89 8.48
C SER A 62 -22.13 -22.71 8.92
N GLY A 63 -21.85 -22.75 10.22
CA GLY A 63 -20.73 -23.48 10.81
C GLY A 63 -19.37 -22.84 10.54
N GLU A 64 -18.33 -23.64 10.32
CA GLU A 64 -16.95 -23.17 10.06
C GLU A 64 -16.74 -22.47 8.72
N ALA A 65 -17.73 -22.54 7.82
CA ALA A 65 -17.72 -21.90 6.49
C ALA A 65 -18.48 -20.56 6.46
N GLN A 66 -18.55 -19.86 7.57
CA GLN A 66 -19.12 -18.50 7.62
C GLN A 66 -18.15 -17.50 6.99
N GLU A 67 -18.55 -16.92 5.86
CA GLU A 67 -17.83 -15.81 5.24
C GLU A 67 -18.67 -14.54 5.27
N ARG A 68 -18.06 -13.40 5.60
CA ARG A 68 -18.73 -12.12 5.42
C ARG A 68 -18.78 -11.80 3.93
N GLY A 69 -19.97 -11.54 3.43
CA GLY A 69 -20.12 -11.05 2.06
C GLY A 69 -19.51 -9.65 1.95
N ILE A 70 -18.39 -9.55 1.23
CA ILE A 70 -17.83 -8.24 0.88
C ILE A 70 -18.15 -8.01 -0.59
N VAL A 71 -18.91 -6.96 -0.86
CA VAL A 71 -19.39 -6.63 -2.20
C VAL A 71 -19.05 -5.19 -2.57
N GLY A 72 -18.97 -4.92 -3.87
CA GLY A 72 -18.67 -3.60 -4.39
C GLY A 72 -17.90 -3.66 -5.70
N GLU A 73 -17.61 -2.51 -6.25
CA GLU A 73 -16.80 -2.40 -7.47
C GLU A 73 -15.32 -2.77 -7.21
N THR A 74 -14.82 -2.48 -6.01
CA THR A 74 -13.40 -2.69 -5.65
C THR A 74 -12.98 -4.16 -5.71
N PRO A 75 -13.68 -5.14 -5.09
CA PRO A 75 -13.36 -6.56 -5.24
C PRO A 75 -13.45 -7.05 -6.70
N ASN A 76 -14.45 -6.56 -7.44
CA ASN A 76 -14.62 -6.89 -8.86
C ASN A 76 -13.43 -6.35 -9.68
N LEU A 77 -12.98 -5.13 -9.41
CA LEU A 77 -11.82 -4.55 -10.08
C LEU A 77 -10.55 -5.37 -9.78
N ALA A 78 -10.31 -5.75 -8.52
CA ALA A 78 -9.16 -6.58 -8.15
C ALA A 78 -9.17 -7.92 -8.93
N ALA A 79 -10.33 -8.59 -9.01
CA ALA A 79 -10.49 -9.83 -9.79
C ALA A 79 -10.23 -9.62 -11.30
N ARG A 80 -10.63 -8.47 -11.87
CA ARG A 80 -10.35 -8.15 -13.28
C ARG A 80 -8.86 -7.84 -13.51
N LEU A 81 -8.21 -7.14 -12.60
CA LEU A 81 -6.77 -6.91 -12.67
C LEU A 81 -5.99 -8.23 -12.58
N GLN A 82 -6.41 -9.16 -11.72
CA GLN A 82 -5.84 -10.50 -11.68
C GLN A 82 -5.93 -11.21 -13.03
N SER A 83 -7.05 -11.06 -13.76
CA SER A 83 -7.25 -11.73 -15.03
C SER A 83 -6.35 -11.22 -16.16
N VAL A 84 -5.92 -9.97 -16.10
CA VAL A 84 -4.99 -9.37 -17.07
C VAL A 84 -3.53 -9.41 -16.61
N ALA A 85 -3.27 -9.83 -15.37
CA ALA A 85 -1.94 -10.00 -14.84
C ALA A 85 -1.21 -11.14 -15.57
N GLU A 86 0.05 -10.94 -15.93
CA GLU A 86 0.92 -12.00 -16.42
C GLU A 86 1.19 -13.03 -15.31
N PRO A 87 1.49 -14.27 -15.64
CA PRO A 87 1.88 -15.27 -14.65
C PRO A 87 3.02 -14.78 -13.76
N ASN A 88 2.87 -14.95 -12.46
CA ASN A 88 3.82 -14.53 -11.44
C ASN A 88 4.03 -13.00 -11.37
N SER A 89 3.01 -12.24 -11.63
CA SER A 89 3.00 -10.79 -11.50
C SER A 89 1.95 -10.27 -10.52
N VAL A 90 2.17 -9.06 -10.05
CA VAL A 90 1.27 -8.30 -9.18
C VAL A 90 0.82 -7.07 -9.94
N VAL A 91 -0.48 -6.97 -10.24
CA VAL A 91 -1.08 -5.81 -10.93
C VAL A 91 -1.94 -5.03 -9.96
N ILE A 92 -1.73 -3.72 -9.91
CA ILE A 92 -2.43 -2.81 -9.02
C ILE A 92 -3.23 -1.77 -9.80
N ALA A 93 -4.35 -1.34 -9.23
CA ALA A 93 -5.15 -0.23 -9.76
C ALA A 93 -4.48 1.11 -9.52
N GLU A 94 -4.88 2.14 -10.27
CA GLU A 94 -4.45 3.53 -10.07
C GLU A 94 -4.76 4.03 -8.65
N SER A 95 -5.88 3.61 -8.03
CA SER A 95 -6.22 3.97 -6.65
C SER A 95 -5.18 3.45 -5.65
N THR A 96 -4.71 2.21 -5.82
CA THR A 96 -3.63 1.64 -5.01
C THR A 96 -2.29 2.32 -5.31
N ARG A 97 -1.99 2.59 -6.60
CA ARG A 97 -0.79 3.31 -7.05
C ARG A 97 -0.60 4.64 -6.33
N ARG A 98 -1.68 5.42 -6.19
CA ARG A 98 -1.64 6.73 -5.50
C ARG A 98 -1.29 6.61 -4.03
N LEU A 99 -1.74 5.56 -3.36
CA LEU A 99 -1.49 5.34 -1.94
C LEU A 99 -0.09 4.84 -1.65
N VAL A 100 0.49 4.03 -2.55
CA VAL A 100 1.85 3.52 -2.37
C VAL A 100 2.92 4.51 -2.87
N GLY A 101 2.55 5.48 -3.69
CA GLY A 101 3.50 6.48 -4.20
C GLY A 101 4.71 5.83 -4.86
N ASN A 102 5.92 6.24 -4.47
CA ASN A 102 7.19 5.72 -4.98
C ASN A 102 7.82 4.64 -4.08
N LEU A 103 7.05 4.02 -3.17
CA LEU A 103 7.55 2.90 -2.34
C LEU A 103 7.91 1.65 -3.13
N PHE A 104 7.40 1.54 -4.34
CA PHE A 104 7.67 0.42 -5.24
C PHE A 104 8.09 0.91 -6.61
N GLU A 105 8.93 0.13 -7.27
CA GLU A 105 9.16 0.28 -8.70
C GLU A 105 7.95 -0.28 -9.42
N LEU A 106 7.31 0.55 -10.23
CA LEU A 106 6.07 0.25 -10.93
C LEU A 106 6.26 0.41 -12.44
N GLU A 107 5.71 -0.50 -13.20
CA GLU A 107 5.61 -0.42 -14.66
C GLU A 107 4.18 -0.07 -15.06
N ASP A 108 4.01 0.96 -15.88
CA ASP A 108 2.70 1.41 -16.35
C ASP A 108 2.18 0.52 -17.49
N LEU A 109 1.11 -0.18 -17.26
CA LEU A 109 0.42 -0.97 -18.28
C LEU A 109 -0.52 -0.12 -19.15
N GLY A 110 -0.66 1.17 -18.85
CA GLY A 110 -1.64 2.03 -19.50
C GLY A 110 -3.08 1.70 -19.13
N ALA A 111 -3.99 2.16 -19.98
CA ALA A 111 -5.42 1.91 -19.83
C ALA A 111 -5.78 0.50 -20.31
N GLN A 112 -6.38 -0.30 -19.44
CA GLN A 112 -6.78 -1.68 -19.68
C GLN A 112 -8.29 -1.77 -19.86
N ASP A 113 -8.73 -2.41 -20.96
CA ASP A 113 -10.13 -2.72 -21.18
C ASP A 113 -10.51 -3.95 -20.36
N LEU A 114 -11.18 -3.74 -19.24
CA LEU A 114 -11.57 -4.78 -18.31
C LEU A 114 -13.04 -5.16 -18.52
N LYS A 115 -13.32 -6.46 -18.67
CA LYS A 115 -14.68 -6.96 -18.92
C LYS A 115 -15.64 -6.49 -17.81
N GLY A 116 -16.71 -5.77 -18.22
CA GLY A 116 -17.76 -5.28 -17.31
C GLY A 116 -17.44 -3.94 -16.64
N MET A 117 -16.33 -3.29 -17.00
CA MET A 117 -16.07 -1.90 -16.63
C MET A 117 -16.57 -0.95 -17.71
N VAL A 118 -17.10 0.19 -17.31
CA VAL A 118 -17.69 1.20 -18.24
C VAL A 118 -16.61 1.94 -19.03
N ALA A 119 -15.44 2.09 -18.44
CA ALA A 119 -14.30 2.80 -19.03
C ALA A 119 -13.00 2.03 -18.80
N PRO A 120 -11.98 2.22 -19.66
CA PRO A 120 -10.66 1.64 -19.43
C PRO A 120 -10.07 2.08 -18.09
N VAL A 121 -9.44 1.13 -17.41
CA VAL A 121 -8.83 1.37 -16.08
C VAL A 121 -7.32 1.35 -16.20
N ARG A 122 -6.65 2.40 -15.73
CA ARG A 122 -5.20 2.43 -15.69
C ARG A 122 -4.68 1.46 -14.63
N ALA A 123 -3.72 0.64 -15.04
CA ALA A 123 -3.15 -0.42 -14.22
C ALA A 123 -1.61 -0.37 -14.24
N TRP A 124 -0.99 -0.95 -13.22
CA TRP A 124 0.45 -0.93 -13.01
C TRP A 124 0.93 -2.29 -12.54
N VAL A 125 2.09 -2.75 -13.02
CA VAL A 125 2.77 -3.93 -12.45
C VAL A 125 3.67 -3.47 -11.32
N ALA A 126 3.53 -4.07 -10.15
CA ALA A 126 4.49 -3.89 -9.07
C ALA A 126 5.66 -4.85 -9.26
N LEU A 127 6.87 -4.31 -9.40
CA LEU A 127 8.08 -5.08 -9.68
C LEU A 127 8.83 -5.47 -8.40
N ARG A 128 9.11 -4.50 -7.56
CA ARG A 128 9.86 -4.67 -6.30
C ARG A 128 9.74 -3.42 -5.43
N PRO A 129 10.07 -3.50 -4.13
CA PRO A 129 10.26 -2.31 -3.30
C PRO A 129 11.32 -1.39 -3.91
N SER A 130 11.08 -0.09 -3.86
CA SER A 130 12.07 0.91 -4.28
C SER A 130 13.14 1.11 -3.20
N SER A 131 14.20 1.85 -3.52
CA SER A 131 15.24 2.24 -2.57
C SER A 131 14.85 3.40 -1.65
N VAL A 132 13.64 3.90 -1.76
CA VAL A 132 13.15 5.00 -0.93
C VAL A 132 12.93 4.50 0.50
N GLU A 133 13.66 5.07 1.45
CA GLU A 133 13.64 4.60 2.84
C GLU A 133 12.43 5.12 3.65
N SER A 134 11.82 6.22 3.19
CA SER A 134 10.75 6.91 3.92
C SER A 134 9.45 6.93 3.13
N ARG A 135 8.35 6.46 3.76
CA ARG A 135 7.00 6.58 3.20
C ARG A 135 6.63 8.04 2.89
N PHE A 136 7.04 8.97 3.75
CA PHE A 136 6.79 10.38 3.53
C PHE A 136 7.51 10.87 2.25
N GLU A 137 8.77 10.51 2.05
CA GLU A 137 9.53 10.83 0.84
C GLU A 137 8.91 10.21 -0.41
N ALA A 138 8.50 8.93 -0.32
CA ALA A 138 7.85 8.22 -1.43
C ALA A 138 6.55 8.89 -1.90
N LEU A 139 5.77 9.43 -0.97
CA LEU A 139 4.50 10.09 -1.26
C LEU A 139 4.66 11.55 -1.70
N HIS A 140 5.79 12.18 -1.37
CA HIS A 140 6.05 13.61 -1.62
C HIS A 140 7.27 13.85 -2.53
N ALA A 141 7.62 12.88 -3.38
CA ALA A 141 8.75 12.96 -4.30
C ALA A 141 8.68 14.14 -5.30
N SER A 142 7.50 14.73 -5.52
CA SER A 142 7.29 15.91 -6.36
C SER A 142 7.56 17.25 -5.65
N GLY A 143 8.00 17.21 -4.40
CA GLY A 143 8.28 18.37 -3.57
C GLY A 143 7.39 18.44 -2.33
N VAL A 144 7.96 18.96 -1.27
CA VAL A 144 7.26 19.20 0.00
C VAL A 144 6.88 20.67 0.06
N THR A 145 5.68 20.96 0.51
CA THR A 145 5.28 22.34 0.79
C THR A 145 6.10 22.91 1.94
N GLU A 146 6.29 24.21 1.95
CA GLU A 146 6.95 24.94 3.04
C GLU A 146 6.29 24.60 4.38
N LEU A 147 7.10 24.46 5.43
CA LEU A 147 6.60 24.23 6.78
C LEU A 147 6.06 25.56 7.33
N VAL A 148 4.76 25.62 7.60
CA VAL A 148 4.08 26.82 8.10
C VAL A 148 3.45 26.55 9.47
N GLY A 149 3.64 27.49 10.42
CA GLY A 149 3.00 27.45 11.74
C GLY A 149 3.52 26.35 12.68
N ARG A 150 4.77 25.90 12.49
CA ARG A 150 5.44 24.88 13.31
C ARG A 150 6.87 25.29 13.69
N GLU A 151 7.11 26.58 13.70
CA GLU A 151 8.43 27.17 13.95
C GLU A 151 8.92 26.85 15.37
N GLU A 152 8.03 26.89 16.37
CA GLU A 152 8.35 26.60 17.76
C GLU A 152 8.75 25.14 17.97
N GLU A 153 8.01 24.19 17.36
CA GLU A 153 8.30 22.78 17.44
C GLU A 153 9.62 22.43 16.73
N LEU A 154 9.87 23.05 15.57
CA LEU A 154 11.14 22.86 14.85
C LEU A 154 12.32 23.42 15.68
N GLU A 155 12.19 24.60 16.25
CA GLU A 155 13.22 25.18 17.12
C GLU A 155 13.51 24.30 18.35
N LEU A 156 12.46 23.71 18.95
CA LEU A 156 12.65 22.75 20.05
C LEU A 156 13.45 21.52 19.60
N LEU A 157 13.12 20.95 18.43
CA LEU A 157 13.84 19.81 17.86
C LEU A 157 15.31 20.15 17.58
N LEU A 158 15.59 21.31 16.98
CA LEU A 158 16.94 21.78 16.70
C LEU A 158 17.76 21.98 17.99
N ARG A 159 17.15 22.51 19.04
CA ARG A 159 17.81 22.61 20.37
C ARG A 159 18.14 21.23 20.94
N ARG A 160 17.25 20.24 20.82
CA ARG A 160 17.50 18.86 21.26
C ARG A 160 18.58 18.20 20.41
N TRP A 161 18.55 18.42 19.10
CA TRP A 161 19.58 17.94 18.19
C TRP A 161 20.98 18.49 18.53
N SER A 162 21.07 19.78 18.86
CA SER A 162 22.33 20.40 19.28
C SER A 162 22.89 19.76 20.56
N LYS A 163 22.04 19.42 21.53
CA LYS A 163 22.46 18.69 22.73
C LYS A 163 22.92 17.26 22.41
N ALA A 164 22.21 16.56 21.52
CA ALA A 164 22.63 15.23 21.10
C ALA A 164 24.01 15.25 20.43
N LYS A 165 24.30 16.28 19.61
CA LYS A 165 25.62 16.46 19.00
C LYS A 165 26.74 16.74 20.03
N SER A 166 26.43 17.33 21.18
CA SER A 166 27.39 17.54 22.28
C SER A 166 27.58 16.30 23.18
N GLY A 167 26.98 15.17 22.85
CA GLY A 167 27.11 13.92 23.59
C GLY A 167 26.02 13.69 24.65
N GLU A 168 25.08 14.62 24.79
CA GLU A 168 23.91 14.42 25.65
C GLU A 168 22.84 13.64 24.88
N GLY A 169 22.70 12.35 25.13
CA GLY A 169 21.66 11.53 24.49
C GLY A 169 20.26 12.15 24.65
N GLN A 170 19.53 12.31 23.55
CA GLN A 170 18.18 12.89 23.54
C GLN A 170 17.19 11.90 22.92
N VAL A 171 15.97 11.86 23.46
CA VAL A 171 14.82 11.16 22.87
C VAL A 171 13.68 12.15 22.76
N VAL A 172 13.09 12.26 21.58
CA VAL A 172 11.92 13.10 21.33
C VAL A 172 10.82 12.24 20.73
N LEU A 173 9.65 12.24 21.34
CA LEU A 173 8.46 11.58 20.83
C LEU A 173 7.54 12.60 20.18
N LEU A 174 7.30 12.44 18.87
CA LEU A 174 6.28 13.19 18.12
C LEU A 174 4.99 12.38 18.08
N SER A 175 3.96 12.86 18.79
CA SER A 175 2.64 12.24 18.81
C SER A 175 1.57 13.21 18.32
N GLY A 176 0.49 12.68 17.75
CA GLY A 176 -0.62 13.47 17.24
C GLY A 176 -1.44 12.68 16.21
N GLU A 177 -2.54 13.24 15.77
CA GLU A 177 -3.43 12.60 14.79
C GLU A 177 -2.75 12.38 13.43
N PRO A 178 -3.23 11.40 12.63
CA PRO A 178 -2.80 11.24 11.25
C PRO A 178 -2.98 12.54 10.44
N GLY A 179 -2.02 12.85 9.57
CA GLY A 179 -2.09 14.04 8.70
C GLY A 179 -1.69 15.36 9.34
N ILE A 180 -1.45 15.45 10.68
CA ILE A 180 -1.11 16.71 11.37
C ILE A 180 0.30 17.27 11.03
N GLY A 181 1.07 16.59 10.18
CA GLY A 181 2.39 17.07 9.74
C GLY A 181 3.59 16.58 10.53
N LYS A 182 3.47 15.50 11.33
CA LYS A 182 4.60 14.91 12.09
C LYS A 182 5.79 14.57 11.20
N SER A 183 5.56 13.86 10.09
CA SER A 183 6.60 13.48 9.15
C SER A 183 7.23 14.70 8.44
N ARG A 184 6.43 15.73 8.12
CA ARG A 184 6.97 16.98 7.54
C ARG A 184 7.91 17.69 8.50
N LEU A 185 7.58 17.70 9.80
CA LEU A 185 8.43 18.29 10.83
C LEU A 185 9.77 17.53 10.96
N THR A 186 9.74 16.19 10.83
CA THR A 186 10.95 15.36 10.84
C THR A 186 11.85 15.66 9.65
N VAL A 187 11.26 15.84 8.45
CA VAL A 187 12.02 16.19 7.24
C VAL A 187 12.62 17.59 7.38
N ALA A 188 11.88 18.57 7.89
CA ALA A 188 12.39 19.92 8.12
C ALA A 188 13.57 19.97 9.11
N LEU A 189 13.71 18.98 9.99
CA LEU A 189 14.88 18.84 10.85
C LEU A 189 16.13 18.36 10.10
N GLN A 190 15.95 17.70 8.95
CA GLN A 190 17.04 17.15 8.12
C GLN A 190 17.54 18.16 7.07
N GLU A 191 16.69 19.15 6.70
CA GLU A 191 17.01 20.26 5.81
C GLU A 191 17.98 21.28 6.50
#